data_aeb4716dfeae97be1836eee60ca5c2b9
#
_entry.id   aeb4716dfeae97be1836eee60ca5c2b9
#
_cell.length_a   1.000
_cell.length_b   1.000
_cell.length_c   1.000
_cell.angle_alpha   90.00
_cell.angle_beta   90.00
_cell.angle_gamma   90.00
#
_symmetry.space_group_name_H-M   'P 1'
#
loop_
_entity.id
_entity.type
_entity.pdbx_description
1 polymer ?
#
loop_
_entity_poly.entity_id
_entity_poly.type
_entity_poly.pdbx_seq_one_letter_code
_entity_poly.pdbx_strand_id
1 'polypeptide(L)'
;MNQDQVKEKLLAIEDAPMEFTLLFSGKQSKKVNGLYKPDTREIILHNRNFTDDNLLLYTAVHEYAHHLHACAQGGKLPTRAHTPEFWAIFHSLLEKAEAKKIYKDVFASSPKLMELTELIRQKFLLGNGSLVKEMGMHLLRAHELCYAVGVRFEDYVDRVLRIPRTAATMAMKMHQYDLNPQVGADNMRFLAGIKNDDIRMAAENALTKEGKSPDLVKAAVRSKPTEEDPQQRLEKEKQRLERTIASLNKRLEEVSRELDEFSA
;
A
#
# COMPACT_ATOMS: atom_id res chain seq x y z
N MET A 1 -26.12 2.49 20.51
CA MET A 1 -25.01 2.35 21.50
C MET A 1 -24.72 3.68 22.18
N ASN A 2 -24.20 3.66 23.45
CA ASN A 2 -23.62 4.84 24.09
C ASN A 2 -22.10 4.90 23.89
N GLN A 3 -21.45 6.00 24.31
CA GLN A 3 -20.02 6.22 24.11
C GLN A 3 -19.12 5.18 24.82
N ASP A 4 -19.51 4.73 26.02
CA ASP A 4 -18.74 3.76 26.79
C ASP A 4 -18.77 2.37 26.11
N GLN A 5 -19.93 1.96 25.63
CA GLN A 5 -20.08 0.73 24.84
C GLN A 5 -19.27 0.76 23.55
N VAL A 6 -19.16 1.92 22.88
CA VAL A 6 -18.29 2.05 21.68
C VAL A 6 -16.84 1.91 22.08
N LYS A 7 -16.39 2.58 23.15
CA LYS A 7 -15.02 2.48 23.67
C LYS A 7 -14.65 1.05 24.05
N GLU A 8 -15.53 0.36 24.78
CA GLU A 8 -15.35 -1.07 25.13
C GLU A 8 -15.17 -1.96 23.88
N LYS A 9 -16.01 -1.75 22.85
CA LYS A 9 -15.92 -2.49 21.59
C LYS A 9 -14.60 -2.22 20.85
N LEU A 10 -14.10 -0.97 20.81
CA LEU A 10 -12.82 -0.64 20.21
C LEU A 10 -11.66 -1.34 20.94
N LEU A 11 -11.65 -1.31 22.28
CA LEU A 11 -10.65 -2.02 23.08
C LEU A 11 -10.78 -3.55 22.96
N ALA A 12 -12.00 -4.06 22.77
CA ALA A 12 -12.21 -5.48 22.49
C ALA A 12 -11.69 -5.90 21.10
N ILE A 13 -11.60 -4.98 20.12
CA ILE A 13 -11.01 -5.27 18.80
C ILE A 13 -9.50 -5.35 18.94
N GLU A 14 -8.86 -4.36 19.56
CA GLU A 14 -7.43 -4.25 19.77
C GLU A 14 -7.14 -3.32 20.96
N ASP A 15 -6.16 -3.68 21.80
CA ASP A 15 -5.75 -2.85 22.92
C ASP A 15 -5.07 -1.56 22.45
N ALA A 16 -5.33 -0.45 23.15
CA ALA A 16 -4.70 0.83 22.89
C ALA A 16 -3.32 0.92 23.57
N PRO A 17 -2.22 1.22 22.85
CA PRO A 17 -0.91 1.45 23.47
C PRO A 17 -0.86 2.65 24.40
N MET A 18 -1.74 3.63 24.16
CA MET A 18 -1.93 4.83 24.99
C MET A 18 -3.42 5.02 25.26
N GLU A 19 -3.72 5.56 26.46
CA GLU A 19 -5.11 5.88 26.80
C GLU A 19 -5.67 6.97 25.91
N PHE A 20 -6.97 6.85 25.57
CA PHE A 20 -7.73 7.80 24.78
C PHE A 20 -9.12 8.06 25.37
N THR A 21 -9.71 9.18 25.02
CA THR A 21 -11.07 9.53 25.38
C THR A 21 -11.97 9.44 24.17
N LEU A 22 -13.16 8.84 24.32
CA LEU A 22 -14.19 8.79 23.27
C LEU A 22 -15.39 9.63 23.72
N LEU A 23 -15.79 10.57 22.87
CA LEU A 23 -16.86 11.52 23.16
C LEU A 23 -17.92 11.51 22.04
N PHE A 24 -19.19 11.50 22.45
CA PHE A 24 -20.30 11.81 21.56
C PHE A 24 -20.56 13.32 21.57
N SER A 25 -20.50 13.96 20.43
CA SER A 25 -20.70 15.42 20.33
C SER A 25 -22.14 15.87 20.62
N GLY A 26 -23.11 14.96 20.52
CA GLY A 26 -24.54 15.30 20.62
C GLY A 26 -25.05 16.16 19.46
N LYS A 27 -24.25 16.39 18.44
CA LYS A 27 -24.55 17.25 17.28
C LYS A 27 -24.60 16.44 15.99
N GLN A 28 -25.29 16.97 15.01
CA GLN A 28 -25.21 16.54 13.62
C GLN A 28 -24.16 17.37 12.89
N SER A 29 -23.32 16.75 12.08
CA SER A 29 -22.33 17.40 11.24
C SER A 29 -22.55 17.03 9.77
N LYS A 30 -22.50 18.03 8.88
CA LYS A 30 -22.55 17.82 7.42
C LYS A 30 -21.16 17.58 6.80
N LYS A 31 -20.09 17.83 7.56
CA LYS A 31 -18.72 17.79 7.03
C LYS A 31 -18.00 16.47 7.34
N VAL A 32 -18.15 15.97 8.56
CA VAL A 32 -17.45 14.77 9.05
C VAL A 32 -18.34 13.98 9.98
N ASN A 33 -18.17 12.66 10.05
CA ASN A 33 -18.86 11.76 10.93
C ASN A 33 -18.13 11.55 12.26
N GLY A 34 -16.82 11.64 12.23
CA GLY A 34 -15.93 11.53 13.37
C GLY A 34 -14.69 12.42 13.20
N LEU A 35 -13.91 12.53 14.26
CA LEU A 35 -12.66 13.28 14.29
C LEU A 35 -11.77 12.72 15.38
N TYR A 36 -10.52 12.45 15.07
CA TYR A 36 -9.47 12.18 16.06
C TYR A 36 -8.57 13.40 16.25
N LYS A 37 -8.32 13.76 17.52
CA LYS A 37 -7.38 14.83 17.92
C LYS A 37 -6.14 14.22 18.55
N PRO A 38 -4.98 14.24 17.88
CA PRO A 38 -3.77 13.60 18.39
C PRO A 38 -3.24 14.24 19.68
N ASP A 39 -3.32 15.56 19.82
CA ASP A 39 -2.77 16.30 20.97
C ASP A 39 -3.45 15.94 22.30
N THR A 40 -4.77 15.73 22.27
CA THR A 40 -5.58 15.37 23.44
C THR A 40 -5.94 13.88 23.47
N ARG A 41 -5.63 13.15 22.41
CA ARG A 41 -6.01 11.75 22.19
C ARG A 41 -7.52 11.52 22.32
N GLU A 42 -8.29 12.47 21.79
CA GLU A 42 -9.76 12.42 21.80
C GLU A 42 -10.29 11.91 20.46
N ILE A 43 -11.17 10.90 20.53
CA ILE A 43 -12.02 10.47 19.43
C ILE A 43 -13.40 11.12 19.65
N ILE A 44 -13.84 11.96 18.71
CA ILE A 44 -15.14 12.63 18.77
C ILE A 44 -16.01 12.07 17.66
N LEU A 45 -17.19 11.54 18.01
CA LEU A 45 -18.18 11.03 17.05
C LEU A 45 -19.40 11.94 17.02
N HIS A 46 -19.83 12.30 15.81
CA HIS A 46 -21.08 13.03 15.60
C HIS A 46 -22.25 12.06 15.58
N ASN A 47 -22.58 11.53 16.76
CA ASN A 47 -23.52 10.41 16.96
C ASN A 47 -24.92 10.63 16.37
N ARG A 48 -25.36 11.89 16.17
CA ARG A 48 -26.63 12.20 15.49
C ARG A 48 -26.61 12.01 13.97
N ASN A 49 -25.44 11.74 13.38
CA ASN A 49 -25.34 11.41 11.97
C ASN A 49 -25.74 9.94 11.67
N PHE A 50 -25.83 9.11 12.70
CA PHE A 50 -26.02 7.68 12.54
C PHE A 50 -27.39 7.24 13.04
N THR A 51 -28.10 6.49 12.22
CA THR A 51 -29.34 5.76 12.57
C THR A 51 -29.04 4.28 12.82
N ASP A 52 -27.85 3.82 12.48
CA ASP A 52 -27.39 2.44 12.57
C ASP A 52 -26.11 2.35 13.40
N ASP A 53 -26.08 1.44 14.37
CA ASP A 53 -24.94 1.21 15.25
C ASP A 53 -23.72 0.63 14.51
N ASN A 54 -23.93 -0.08 13.40
CA ASN A 54 -22.86 -0.66 12.61
C ASN A 54 -22.08 0.43 11.85
N LEU A 55 -22.78 1.44 11.29
CA LEU A 55 -22.15 2.60 10.65
C LEU A 55 -21.45 3.50 11.67
N LEU A 56 -22.01 3.64 12.87
CA LEU A 56 -21.34 4.32 13.98
C LEU A 56 -20.02 3.61 14.33
N LEU A 57 -20.04 2.27 14.44
CA LEU A 57 -18.84 1.48 14.71
C LEU A 57 -17.81 1.59 13.59
N TYR A 58 -18.22 1.55 12.32
CA TYR A 58 -17.31 1.75 11.20
C TYR A 58 -16.53 3.06 11.35
N THR A 59 -17.25 4.16 11.65
CA THR A 59 -16.60 5.46 11.88
C THR A 59 -15.74 5.46 13.13
N ALA A 60 -16.18 4.83 14.21
CA ALA A 60 -15.40 4.72 15.45
C ALA A 60 -14.08 3.95 15.21
N VAL A 61 -14.11 2.85 14.45
CA VAL A 61 -12.93 2.08 14.08
C VAL A 61 -11.99 2.91 13.19
N HIS A 62 -12.53 3.76 12.29
CA HIS A 62 -11.73 4.68 11.49
C HIS A 62 -10.97 5.68 12.35
N GLU A 63 -11.63 6.34 13.29
CA GLU A 63 -10.99 7.30 14.21
C GLU A 63 -10.02 6.59 15.17
N TYR A 64 -10.32 5.35 15.56
CA TYR A 64 -9.43 4.53 16.37
C TYR A 64 -8.17 4.12 15.60
N ALA A 65 -8.28 3.87 14.30
CA ALA A 65 -7.11 3.66 13.45
C ALA A 65 -6.19 4.88 13.43
N HIS A 66 -6.73 6.10 13.42
CA HIS A 66 -5.92 7.31 13.58
C HIS A 66 -5.21 7.36 14.93
N HIS A 67 -5.87 6.96 16.02
CA HIS A 67 -5.25 6.88 17.35
C HIS A 67 -4.09 5.90 17.37
N LEU A 68 -4.29 4.67 16.90
CA LEU A 68 -3.23 3.66 16.84
C LEU A 68 -2.07 4.08 15.93
N HIS A 69 -2.39 4.70 14.78
CA HIS A 69 -1.37 5.23 13.88
C HIS A 69 -0.55 6.34 14.54
N ALA A 70 -1.20 7.28 15.25
CA ALA A 70 -0.49 8.31 16.01
C ALA A 70 0.38 7.70 17.12
N CYS A 71 -0.10 6.70 17.84
CA CYS A 71 0.69 5.99 18.86
C CYS A 71 1.96 5.38 18.25
N ALA A 72 1.85 4.72 17.09
CA ALA A 72 3.00 4.14 16.38
C ALA A 72 4.01 5.20 15.89
N GLN A 73 3.58 6.44 15.68
CA GLN A 73 4.40 7.58 15.25
C GLN A 73 4.86 8.48 16.41
N GLY A 74 4.84 7.98 17.65
CA GLY A 74 5.25 8.76 18.83
C GLY A 74 4.29 9.89 19.21
N GLY A 75 3.00 9.73 18.94
CA GLY A 75 1.92 10.66 19.32
C GLY A 75 1.60 11.73 18.27
N LYS A 76 2.20 11.68 17.09
CA LYS A 76 1.95 12.64 15.99
C LYS A 76 1.33 11.96 14.78
N LEU A 77 0.46 12.65 14.08
CA LEU A 77 -0.01 12.21 12.77
C LEU A 77 0.87 12.81 11.66
N PRO A 78 1.11 12.08 10.56
CA PRO A 78 1.76 12.63 9.39
C PRO A 78 0.88 13.72 8.75
N THR A 79 1.50 14.60 7.94
CA THR A 79 0.79 15.70 7.23
C THR A 79 -0.40 15.19 6.40
N ARG A 80 -0.29 13.99 5.84
CA ARG A 80 -1.41 13.26 5.25
C ARG A 80 -1.93 12.25 6.26
N ALA A 81 -3.13 12.44 6.77
CA ALA A 81 -3.73 11.57 7.78
C ALA A 81 -3.98 10.13 7.28
N HIS A 82 -4.33 9.97 6.00
CA HIS A 82 -4.65 8.67 5.38
C HIS A 82 -3.48 8.17 4.52
N THR A 83 -2.43 7.67 5.16
CA THR A 83 -1.28 7.03 4.52
C THR A 83 -1.55 5.54 4.24
N PRO A 84 -0.71 4.83 3.46
CA PRO A 84 -0.82 3.38 3.34
C PRO A 84 -0.75 2.64 4.68
N GLU A 85 0.03 3.14 5.64
CA GLU A 85 0.13 2.60 6.99
C GLU A 85 -1.19 2.76 7.77
N PHE A 86 -1.84 3.93 7.66
CA PHE A 86 -3.17 4.14 8.21
C PHE A 86 -4.19 3.13 7.64
N TRP A 87 -4.22 2.97 6.30
CA TRP A 87 -5.15 2.04 5.67
C TRP A 87 -4.90 0.59 6.09
N ALA A 88 -3.63 0.19 6.26
CA ALA A 88 -3.29 -1.13 6.75
C ALA A 88 -3.80 -1.35 8.19
N ILE A 89 -3.63 -0.36 9.09
CA ILE A 89 -4.16 -0.43 10.45
C ILE A 89 -5.69 -0.52 10.43
N PHE A 90 -6.34 0.37 9.68
CA PHE A 90 -7.80 0.42 9.59
C PHE A 90 -8.41 -0.89 9.06
N HIS A 91 -7.86 -1.44 7.96
CA HIS A 91 -8.33 -2.72 7.41
C HIS A 91 -8.07 -3.89 8.38
N SER A 92 -6.94 -3.90 9.08
CA SER A 92 -6.66 -4.90 10.12
C SER A 92 -7.68 -4.84 11.26
N LEU A 93 -8.05 -3.62 11.71
CA LEU A 93 -9.07 -3.44 12.74
C LEU A 93 -10.45 -3.92 12.28
N LEU A 94 -10.83 -3.65 11.03
CA LEU A 94 -12.08 -4.15 10.46
C LEU A 94 -12.11 -5.68 10.39
N GLU A 95 -11.06 -6.32 9.90
CA GLU A 95 -10.95 -7.79 9.88
C GLU A 95 -11.09 -8.40 11.30
N LYS A 96 -10.43 -7.79 12.30
CA LYS A 96 -10.55 -8.22 13.71
C LYS A 96 -11.96 -8.01 14.25
N ALA A 97 -12.59 -6.88 13.92
CA ALA A 97 -13.95 -6.54 14.34
C ALA A 97 -14.99 -7.48 13.74
N GLU A 98 -14.81 -7.88 12.48
CA GLU A 98 -15.65 -8.87 11.79
C GLU A 98 -15.49 -10.26 12.39
N ALA A 99 -14.23 -10.70 12.59
CA ALA A 99 -13.93 -12.00 13.21
C ALA A 99 -14.53 -12.13 14.63
N LYS A 100 -14.54 -11.02 15.39
CA LYS A 100 -15.15 -10.94 16.74
C LYS A 100 -16.65 -10.66 16.71
N LYS A 101 -17.29 -10.55 15.54
CA LYS A 101 -18.71 -10.22 15.35
C LYS A 101 -19.13 -8.88 16.01
N ILE A 102 -18.20 -7.97 16.16
CA ILE A 102 -18.43 -6.61 16.68
C ILE A 102 -18.97 -5.70 15.57
N TYR A 103 -18.47 -5.87 14.35
CA TYR A 103 -18.86 -5.16 13.14
C TYR A 103 -19.30 -6.14 12.06
N LYS A 104 -20.23 -5.74 11.21
CA LYS A 104 -20.66 -6.52 10.03
C LYS A 104 -20.24 -5.81 8.77
N ASP A 105 -19.61 -6.51 7.84
CA ASP A 105 -19.31 -5.97 6.51
C ASP A 105 -20.62 -5.53 5.80
N VAL A 106 -20.70 -4.26 5.48
CA VAL A 106 -21.87 -3.66 4.82
C VAL A 106 -21.85 -3.87 3.30
N PHE A 107 -20.68 -4.14 2.70
CA PHE A 107 -20.57 -4.31 1.25
C PHE A 107 -21.26 -5.59 0.79
N ALA A 108 -21.15 -6.67 1.55
CA ALA A 108 -21.80 -7.94 1.27
C ALA A 108 -23.34 -7.90 1.44
N SER A 109 -23.89 -6.87 2.07
CA SER A 109 -25.33 -6.75 2.30
C SER A 109 -26.12 -6.17 1.13
N SER A 110 -25.43 -5.63 0.10
CA SER A 110 -26.08 -5.03 -1.09
C SER A 110 -25.94 -5.92 -2.32
N PRO A 111 -27.01 -6.61 -2.78
CA PRO A 111 -26.95 -7.46 -3.97
C PRO A 111 -26.49 -6.72 -5.22
N LYS A 112 -26.94 -5.48 -5.41
CA LYS A 112 -26.51 -4.64 -6.55
C LYS A 112 -25.02 -4.31 -6.51
N LEU A 113 -24.48 -4.05 -5.32
CA LEU A 113 -23.05 -3.80 -5.16
C LEU A 113 -22.24 -5.07 -5.40
N MET A 114 -22.73 -6.22 -4.96
CA MET A 114 -22.07 -7.52 -5.21
C MET A 114 -22.04 -7.84 -6.71
N GLU A 115 -23.15 -7.66 -7.44
CA GLU A 115 -23.21 -7.85 -8.88
C GLU A 115 -22.23 -6.93 -9.62
N LEU A 116 -22.21 -5.64 -9.27
CA LEU A 116 -21.27 -4.68 -9.85
C LEU A 116 -19.82 -5.03 -9.52
N THR A 117 -19.55 -5.48 -8.30
CA THR A 117 -18.21 -5.90 -7.87
C THR A 117 -17.72 -7.08 -8.71
N GLU A 118 -18.60 -8.07 -8.96
CA GLU A 118 -18.25 -9.22 -9.79
C GLU A 118 -17.99 -8.82 -11.24
N LEU A 119 -18.82 -7.94 -11.81
CA LEU A 119 -18.58 -7.39 -13.14
C LEU A 119 -17.22 -6.68 -13.22
N ILE A 120 -16.88 -5.85 -12.23
CA ILE A 120 -15.60 -5.13 -12.17
C ILE A 120 -14.45 -6.14 -12.08
N ARG A 121 -14.56 -7.15 -11.24
CA ARG A 121 -13.53 -8.18 -11.06
C ARG A 121 -13.27 -8.95 -12.35
N GLN A 122 -14.32 -9.46 -12.97
CA GLN A 122 -14.20 -10.31 -14.14
C GLN A 122 -13.79 -9.53 -15.39
N LYS A 123 -14.47 -8.42 -15.66
CA LYS A 123 -14.26 -7.69 -16.91
C LYS A 123 -13.01 -6.81 -16.88
N PHE A 124 -12.73 -6.16 -15.75
CA PHE A 124 -11.67 -5.14 -15.71
C PHE A 124 -10.43 -5.61 -14.96
N LEU A 125 -10.55 -6.21 -13.77
CA LEU A 125 -9.35 -6.61 -13.03
C LEU A 125 -8.69 -7.83 -13.70
N LEU A 126 -9.44 -8.90 -13.90
CA LEU A 126 -8.94 -10.10 -14.58
C LEU A 126 -8.54 -9.79 -16.02
N GLY A 127 -9.38 -9.06 -16.76
CA GLY A 127 -9.12 -8.70 -18.16
C GLY A 127 -7.83 -7.92 -18.33
N ASN A 128 -7.63 -6.84 -17.57
CA ASN A 128 -6.41 -6.05 -17.61
C ASN A 128 -5.18 -6.85 -17.14
N GLY A 129 -5.33 -7.66 -16.08
CA GLY A 129 -4.25 -8.52 -15.60
C GLY A 129 -3.80 -9.52 -16.67
N SER A 130 -4.75 -10.16 -17.37
CA SER A 130 -4.48 -11.12 -18.45
C SER A 130 -3.77 -10.44 -19.61
N LEU A 131 -4.26 -9.27 -20.06
CA LEU A 131 -3.65 -8.53 -21.18
C LEU A 131 -2.22 -8.08 -20.87
N VAL A 132 -1.93 -7.61 -19.66
CA VAL A 132 -0.56 -7.22 -19.29
C VAL A 132 0.36 -8.43 -19.21
N LYS A 133 -0.12 -9.57 -18.71
CA LYS A 133 0.64 -10.82 -18.67
C LYS A 133 0.95 -11.34 -20.07
N GLU A 134 -0.03 -11.30 -20.99
CA GLU A 134 0.14 -11.66 -22.39
C GLU A 134 1.13 -10.72 -23.11
N MET A 135 1.03 -9.40 -22.87
CA MET A 135 2.00 -8.43 -23.36
C MET A 135 3.41 -8.79 -22.88
N GLY A 136 3.57 -9.22 -21.63
CA GLY A 136 4.85 -9.68 -21.08
C GLY A 136 5.45 -10.86 -21.86
N MET A 137 4.65 -11.83 -22.25
CA MET A 137 5.05 -12.95 -23.10
C MET A 137 5.58 -12.46 -24.47
N HIS A 138 4.85 -11.58 -25.14
CA HIS A 138 5.26 -11.03 -26.43
C HIS A 138 6.51 -10.16 -26.33
N LEU A 139 6.69 -9.41 -25.22
CA LEU A 139 7.91 -8.63 -24.97
C LEU A 139 9.14 -9.54 -24.76
N LEU A 140 9.00 -10.67 -24.10
CA LEU A 140 10.08 -11.66 -23.98
C LEU A 140 10.47 -12.19 -25.36
N ARG A 141 9.49 -12.51 -26.20
CA ARG A 141 9.76 -12.93 -27.56
C ARG A 141 10.44 -11.83 -28.41
N ALA A 142 9.99 -10.59 -28.27
CA ALA A 142 10.63 -9.44 -28.92
C ALA A 142 12.06 -9.24 -28.45
N HIS A 143 12.35 -9.46 -27.17
CA HIS A 143 13.71 -9.41 -26.61
C HIS A 143 14.63 -10.43 -27.28
N GLU A 144 14.19 -11.68 -27.43
CA GLU A 144 14.94 -12.72 -28.14
C GLU A 144 15.21 -12.35 -29.61
N LEU A 145 14.18 -11.81 -30.30
CA LEU A 145 14.32 -11.40 -31.69
C LEU A 145 15.28 -10.21 -31.85
N CYS A 146 15.24 -9.22 -30.95
CA CYS A 146 16.19 -8.12 -30.93
C CYS A 146 17.62 -8.63 -30.78
N TYR A 147 17.83 -9.58 -29.87
CA TYR A 147 19.14 -10.21 -29.69
C TYR A 147 19.62 -10.94 -30.96
N ALA A 148 18.73 -11.69 -31.61
CA ALA A 148 19.05 -12.45 -32.81
C ALA A 148 19.47 -11.56 -34.00
N VAL A 149 18.93 -10.35 -34.12
CA VAL A 149 19.27 -9.37 -35.16
C VAL A 149 20.34 -8.35 -34.74
N GLY A 150 20.90 -8.50 -33.53
CA GLY A 150 22.00 -7.67 -33.02
C GLY A 150 21.61 -6.25 -32.63
N VAL A 151 20.34 -5.99 -32.26
CA VAL A 151 19.86 -4.69 -31.78
C VAL A 151 19.49 -4.74 -30.30
N ARG A 152 19.51 -3.57 -29.65
CA ARG A 152 19.16 -3.47 -28.23
C ARG A 152 17.63 -3.47 -28.05
N PHE A 153 17.17 -4.31 -27.13
CA PHE A 153 15.74 -4.38 -26.79
C PHE A 153 15.21 -3.05 -26.22
N GLU A 154 16.02 -2.33 -25.43
CA GLU A 154 15.64 -1.04 -24.90
C GLU A 154 15.34 0.00 -25.99
N ASP A 155 16.11 -0.05 -27.10
CA ASP A 155 15.90 0.83 -28.27
C ASP A 155 14.58 0.49 -28.98
N TYR A 156 14.27 -0.80 -29.10
CA TYR A 156 12.97 -1.25 -29.62
C TYR A 156 11.80 -0.79 -28.74
N VAL A 157 11.92 -0.93 -27.42
CA VAL A 157 10.89 -0.48 -26.45
C VAL A 157 10.65 1.03 -26.55
N ASP A 158 11.74 1.82 -26.59
CA ASP A 158 11.63 3.28 -26.57
C ASP A 158 11.19 3.87 -27.92
N ARG A 159 11.73 3.38 -29.02
CA ARG A 159 11.55 4.01 -30.35
C ARG A 159 10.44 3.40 -31.17
N VAL A 160 10.25 2.09 -31.05
CA VAL A 160 9.24 1.36 -31.85
C VAL A 160 7.94 1.24 -31.07
N LEU A 161 7.98 0.69 -29.85
CA LEU A 161 6.78 0.54 -29.02
C LEU A 161 6.37 1.84 -28.33
N ARG A 162 7.30 2.75 -28.06
CA ARG A 162 7.07 4.04 -27.40
C ARG A 162 6.42 3.89 -26.02
N ILE A 163 6.85 2.89 -25.27
CA ILE A 163 6.39 2.64 -23.89
C ILE A 163 7.56 2.77 -22.90
N PRO A 164 7.27 3.10 -21.63
CA PRO A 164 8.31 3.17 -20.62
C PRO A 164 9.02 1.81 -20.43
N ARG A 165 10.35 1.80 -20.37
CA ARG A 165 11.14 0.57 -20.12
C ARG A 165 10.73 -0.16 -18.85
N THR A 166 10.38 0.60 -17.81
CA THR A 166 9.88 0.03 -16.55
C THR A 166 8.57 -0.73 -16.74
N ALA A 167 7.66 -0.24 -17.59
CA ALA A 167 6.40 -0.93 -17.89
C ALA A 167 6.66 -2.24 -18.64
N ALA A 168 7.56 -2.23 -19.65
CA ALA A 168 7.96 -3.43 -20.37
C ALA A 168 8.60 -4.47 -19.43
N THR A 169 9.56 -4.05 -18.60
CA THR A 169 10.24 -4.93 -17.64
C THR A 169 9.25 -5.54 -16.64
N MET A 170 8.28 -4.77 -16.15
CA MET A 170 7.29 -5.28 -15.20
C MET A 170 6.34 -6.27 -15.87
N ALA A 171 5.88 -6.00 -17.08
CA ALA A 171 5.02 -6.95 -17.83
C ALA A 171 5.75 -8.29 -18.08
N MET A 172 7.03 -8.24 -18.49
CA MET A 172 7.86 -9.44 -18.65
C MET A 172 7.95 -10.25 -17.37
N LYS A 173 8.22 -9.59 -16.21
CA LYS A 173 8.26 -10.24 -14.90
C LYS A 173 6.93 -10.83 -14.49
N MET A 174 5.81 -10.14 -14.74
CA MET A 174 4.47 -10.66 -14.44
C MET A 174 4.21 -11.98 -15.17
N HIS A 175 4.66 -12.09 -16.41
CA HIS A 175 4.60 -13.33 -17.16
C HIS A 175 5.59 -14.38 -16.64
N GLN A 176 6.85 -14.04 -16.43
CA GLN A 176 7.90 -14.95 -15.94
C GLN A 176 7.59 -15.56 -14.58
N TYR A 177 6.98 -14.77 -13.68
CA TYR A 177 6.56 -15.24 -12.34
C TYR A 177 5.18 -15.90 -12.34
N ASP A 178 4.56 -16.03 -13.51
CA ASP A 178 3.23 -16.62 -13.70
C ASP A 178 2.16 -16.06 -12.75
N LEU A 179 2.20 -14.74 -12.49
CA LEU A 179 1.31 -14.09 -11.53
C LEU A 179 -0.16 -14.24 -11.92
N ASN A 180 -1.01 -14.39 -10.90
CA ASN A 180 -2.45 -14.58 -11.08
C ASN A 180 -3.13 -13.28 -11.54
N PRO A 181 -3.74 -13.23 -12.75
CA PRO A 181 -4.39 -12.03 -13.26
C PRO A 181 -5.60 -11.55 -12.44
N GLN A 182 -6.20 -12.42 -11.64
CA GLN A 182 -7.36 -12.07 -10.79
C GLN A 182 -7.05 -10.97 -9.77
N VAL A 183 -5.79 -10.80 -9.38
CA VAL A 183 -5.40 -9.69 -8.47
C VAL A 183 -5.41 -8.33 -9.16
N GLY A 184 -5.52 -8.28 -10.48
CA GLY A 184 -5.46 -7.06 -11.29
C GLY A 184 -4.04 -6.56 -11.56
N ALA A 185 -3.87 -5.80 -12.66
CA ALA A 185 -2.56 -5.38 -13.17
C ALA A 185 -1.70 -4.60 -12.16
N ASP A 186 -2.30 -3.74 -11.33
CA ASP A 186 -1.53 -2.95 -10.36
C ASP A 186 -1.00 -3.78 -9.20
N ASN A 187 -1.77 -4.76 -8.70
CA ASN A 187 -1.28 -5.69 -7.69
C ASN A 187 -0.25 -6.66 -8.29
N MET A 188 -0.42 -7.11 -9.53
CA MET A 188 0.60 -7.89 -10.24
C MET A 188 1.91 -7.08 -10.35
N ARG A 189 1.85 -5.77 -10.64
CA ARG A 189 3.03 -4.90 -10.69
C ARG A 189 3.74 -4.83 -9.34
N PHE A 190 2.98 -4.71 -8.25
CA PHE A 190 3.53 -4.75 -6.89
C PHE A 190 4.22 -6.09 -6.61
N LEU A 191 3.55 -7.21 -6.91
CA LEU A 191 4.12 -8.56 -6.72
C LEU A 191 5.38 -8.78 -7.56
N ALA A 192 5.40 -8.34 -8.82
CA ALA A 192 6.57 -8.42 -9.71
C ALA A 192 7.79 -7.62 -9.20
N GLY A 193 7.58 -6.66 -8.31
CA GLY A 193 8.65 -5.92 -7.62
C GLY A 193 9.29 -6.67 -6.47
N ILE A 194 8.66 -7.73 -5.95
CA ILE A 194 9.15 -8.53 -4.82
C ILE A 194 10.18 -9.53 -5.35
N LYS A 195 11.43 -9.41 -4.91
CA LYS A 195 12.54 -10.27 -5.38
C LYS A 195 12.54 -11.67 -4.78
N ASN A 196 12.15 -11.78 -3.50
CA ASN A 196 12.10 -13.06 -2.79
C ASN A 196 10.83 -13.83 -3.19
N ASP A 197 11.01 -15.04 -3.68
CA ASP A 197 9.94 -15.88 -4.23
C ASP A 197 8.91 -16.31 -3.16
N ASP A 198 9.38 -16.66 -1.97
CA ASP A 198 8.49 -17.08 -0.87
C ASP A 198 7.62 -15.91 -0.39
N ILE A 199 8.21 -14.72 -0.29
CA ILE A 199 7.48 -13.50 0.09
C ILE A 199 6.47 -13.14 -1.00
N ARG A 200 6.85 -13.27 -2.28
CA ARG A 200 5.97 -12.97 -3.42
C ARG A 200 4.78 -13.93 -3.44
N MET A 201 5.03 -15.25 -3.31
CA MET A 201 3.96 -16.26 -3.28
C MET A 201 3.04 -16.06 -2.06
N ALA A 202 3.59 -15.77 -0.88
CA ALA A 202 2.79 -15.46 0.30
C ALA A 202 1.92 -14.22 0.10
N ALA A 203 2.47 -13.15 -0.50
CA ALA A 203 1.72 -11.94 -0.80
C ALA A 203 0.62 -12.18 -1.84
N GLU A 204 0.88 -12.97 -2.89
CA GLU A 204 -0.11 -13.35 -3.88
C GLU A 204 -1.25 -14.19 -3.27
N ASN A 205 -0.93 -15.17 -2.43
CA ASN A 205 -1.92 -15.97 -1.71
C ASN A 205 -2.79 -15.11 -0.78
N ALA A 206 -2.19 -14.14 -0.09
CA ALA A 206 -2.92 -13.21 0.76
C ALA A 206 -3.95 -12.37 -0.02
N LEU A 207 -3.58 -11.92 -1.24
CA LEU A 207 -4.49 -11.19 -2.12
C LEU A 207 -5.58 -12.07 -2.74
N THR A 208 -5.24 -13.32 -3.15
CA THR A 208 -6.15 -14.18 -3.93
C THR A 208 -7.03 -15.06 -3.06
N LYS A 209 -6.43 -15.78 -2.08
CA LYS A 209 -7.12 -16.79 -1.28
C LYS A 209 -7.67 -16.24 0.03
N GLU A 210 -6.91 -15.32 0.67
CA GLU A 210 -7.31 -14.76 1.96
C GLU A 210 -8.15 -13.49 1.80
N GLY A 211 -8.23 -12.92 0.59
CA GLY A 211 -9.01 -11.72 0.31
C GLY A 211 -8.51 -10.45 1.03
N LYS A 212 -7.25 -10.44 1.49
CA LYS A 212 -6.68 -9.29 2.20
C LYS A 212 -6.56 -8.07 1.32
N SER A 213 -6.73 -6.90 1.92
CA SER A 213 -6.57 -5.65 1.19
C SER A 213 -5.12 -5.43 0.73
N PRO A 214 -4.91 -4.78 -0.43
CA PRO A 214 -3.56 -4.50 -0.94
C PRO A 214 -2.67 -3.75 0.06
N ASP A 215 -3.22 -2.85 0.86
CA ASP A 215 -2.45 -2.09 1.84
C ASP A 215 -1.96 -2.94 3.01
N LEU A 216 -2.78 -3.88 3.50
CA LEU A 216 -2.36 -4.89 4.48
C LEU A 216 -1.21 -5.74 3.95
N VAL A 217 -1.33 -6.24 2.71
CA VAL A 217 -0.29 -7.08 2.11
C VAL A 217 1.00 -6.29 1.89
N LYS A 218 0.92 -5.03 1.41
CA LYS A 218 2.07 -4.14 1.25
C LYS A 218 2.75 -3.85 2.59
N ALA A 219 1.99 -3.61 3.66
CA ALA A 219 2.53 -3.40 5.00
C ALA A 219 3.23 -4.66 5.52
N ALA A 220 2.63 -5.85 5.35
CA ALA A 220 3.22 -7.11 5.75
C ALA A 220 4.53 -7.44 5.00
N VAL A 221 4.61 -7.11 3.71
CA VAL A 221 5.85 -7.27 2.93
C VAL A 221 6.95 -6.31 3.40
N ARG A 222 6.60 -5.07 3.77
CA ARG A 222 7.56 -4.08 4.28
C ARG A 222 8.02 -4.39 5.69
N SER A 223 7.15 -4.91 6.54
CA SER A 223 7.44 -5.23 7.95
C SER A 223 8.20 -6.53 8.15
N LYS A 224 8.25 -7.42 7.14
CA LYS A 224 9.13 -8.58 7.23
C LYS A 224 10.57 -8.09 7.22
N PRO A 225 11.34 -8.28 8.30
CA PRO A 225 12.76 -7.99 8.27
C PRO A 225 13.32 -8.83 7.12
N THR A 226 14.00 -8.20 6.19
CA THR A 226 15.03 -8.90 5.45
C THR A 226 15.93 -9.46 6.55
N GLU A 227 16.13 -10.78 6.63
CA GLU A 227 17.11 -11.42 7.52
C GLU A 227 18.53 -11.01 7.10
N GLU A 228 18.72 -9.75 6.80
CA GLU A 228 20.05 -9.18 6.61
C GLU A 228 20.59 -8.87 8.01
N ASP A 229 21.69 -9.54 8.33
CA ASP A 229 22.50 -9.21 9.49
C ASP A 229 22.62 -7.67 9.59
N PRO A 230 22.26 -7.06 10.73
CA PRO A 230 22.35 -5.61 10.95
C PRO A 230 23.72 -5.06 10.53
N GLN A 231 24.78 -5.82 10.70
CA GLN A 231 26.13 -5.46 10.30
C GLN A 231 26.26 -5.38 8.77
N GLN A 232 25.74 -6.37 8.03
CA GLN A 232 25.75 -6.37 6.55
C GLN A 232 24.90 -5.22 5.98
N ARG A 233 23.79 -4.89 6.62
CA ARG A 233 22.95 -3.75 6.23
C ARG A 233 23.70 -2.43 6.36
N LEU A 234 24.38 -2.21 7.50
CA LEU A 234 25.18 -1.02 7.74
C LEU A 234 26.40 -0.94 6.80
N GLU A 235 27.03 -2.07 6.50
CA GLU A 235 28.14 -2.13 5.51
C GLU A 235 27.68 -1.76 4.09
N LYS A 236 26.53 -2.27 3.65
CA LYS A 236 25.93 -1.90 2.35
C LYS A 236 25.56 -0.42 2.29
N GLU A 237 25.02 0.12 3.38
CA GLU A 237 24.69 1.54 3.47
C GLU A 237 25.95 2.41 3.45
N LYS A 238 26.99 2.04 4.18
CA LYS A 238 28.30 2.68 4.15
C LYS A 238 28.87 2.71 2.72
N GLN A 239 28.91 1.57 2.04
CA GLN A 239 29.38 1.49 0.65
C GLN A 239 28.58 2.37 -0.32
N ARG A 240 27.26 2.45 -0.13
CA ARG A 240 26.39 3.34 -0.93
C ARG A 240 26.72 4.80 -0.69
N LEU A 241 26.91 5.19 0.56
CA LEU A 241 27.29 6.56 0.94
C LEU A 241 28.67 6.92 0.40
N GLU A 242 29.66 6.04 0.50
CA GLU A 242 31.01 6.24 -0.05
C GLU A 242 30.99 6.45 -1.57
N ARG A 243 30.22 5.66 -2.32
CA ARG A 243 30.03 5.85 -3.76
C ARG A 243 29.37 7.19 -4.09
N THR A 244 28.39 7.61 -3.30
CA THR A 244 27.69 8.89 -3.49
C THR A 244 28.66 10.05 -3.22
N ILE A 245 29.45 9.99 -2.15
CA ILE A 245 30.46 10.98 -1.81
C ILE A 245 31.51 11.08 -2.92
N ALA A 246 32.02 9.95 -3.42
CA ALA A 246 32.98 9.93 -4.52
C ALA A 246 32.42 10.58 -5.81
N SER A 247 31.15 10.30 -6.13
CA SER A 247 30.46 10.91 -7.28
C SER A 247 30.27 12.44 -7.11
N LEU A 248 29.90 12.87 -5.90
CA LEU A 248 29.71 14.30 -5.59
C LEU A 248 31.04 15.06 -5.60
N ASN A 249 32.11 14.46 -5.07
CA ASN A 249 33.45 15.05 -5.09
C ASN A 249 33.95 15.21 -6.54
N LYS A 250 33.77 14.18 -7.38
CA LYS A 250 34.11 14.29 -8.81
C LYS A 250 33.34 15.41 -9.49
N ARG A 251 32.03 15.56 -9.20
CA ARG A 251 31.23 16.64 -9.78
C ARG A 251 31.65 18.02 -9.26
N LEU A 252 32.04 18.10 -8.00
CA LEU A 252 32.56 19.33 -7.40
C LEU A 252 33.88 19.76 -8.07
N GLU A 253 34.80 18.83 -8.34
CA GLU A 253 36.04 19.10 -9.05
C GLU A 253 35.78 19.57 -10.49
N GLU A 254 34.78 18.96 -11.19
CA GLU A 254 34.38 19.39 -12.53
C GLU A 254 33.86 20.82 -12.51
N VAL A 255 32.93 21.13 -11.59
CA VAL A 255 32.35 22.49 -11.45
C VAL A 255 33.40 23.51 -11.05
N SER A 256 34.32 23.17 -10.15
CA SER A 256 35.42 24.06 -9.76
C SER A 256 36.32 24.39 -10.94
N ARG A 257 36.65 23.41 -11.79
CA ARG A 257 37.44 23.61 -13.01
C ARG A 257 36.69 24.52 -14.02
N GLU A 258 35.38 24.28 -14.23
CA GLU A 258 34.57 25.12 -15.09
C GLU A 258 34.51 26.60 -14.57
N LEU A 259 34.45 26.80 -13.25
CA LEU A 259 34.48 28.12 -12.64
C LEU A 259 35.81 28.86 -12.83
N ASP A 260 36.93 28.12 -12.71
CA ASP A 260 38.28 28.64 -12.94
C ASP A 260 38.46 29.08 -14.40
N GLU A 261 37.90 28.31 -15.35
CA GLU A 261 37.91 28.68 -16.79
C GLU A 261 37.09 29.95 -17.10
N PHE A 262 36.02 30.23 -16.34
CA PHE A 262 35.25 31.52 -16.48
C PHE A 262 35.92 32.69 -15.81
N SER A 263 36.91 32.46 -14.93
CA SER A 263 37.62 33.52 -14.18
C SER A 263 38.98 33.89 -14.80
N ALA A 264 39.39 33.20 -15.84
CA ALA A 264 40.61 33.45 -16.62
C ALA A 264 40.29 34.16 -17.93
#